data_5c38f0a08907fecd97e1ab6cc4ced8fc
#
_entry.id   5c38f0a08907fecd97e1ab6cc4ced8fc
#
_cell.length_a   1.000
_cell.length_b   1.000
_cell.length_c   1.000
_cell.angle_alpha   90.00
_cell.angle_beta   90.00
_cell.angle_gamma   90.00
#
_symmetry.space_group_name_H-M   'P 1'
#
loop_
_entity.id
_entity.type
_entity.pdbx_description
1 polymer ?
#
loop_
_entity_poly.entity_id
_entity_poly.type
_entity_poly.pdbx_seq_one_letter_code
_entity_poly.pdbx_strand_id
1 'polypeptide(L)'
;MPLFSLTSCYDYLSEIISEKTVPTDGLNPIKKLPIFSKNSRIKQGLTYTTFIKSVYDGDTFTDKNGIRFRIFGIDTPELELSRPNRLINVKTMKFHGLIAKKRLEQLILNRWISFEIVGHDPYERIIVVLKNEKSEIINIKMVSEGLAIHRYAQYQNPKKTYYYPEYKSLIDQILKAQESAKKSKFMLWKEDISTIYGLKKLKK
;
A
#
# COMPACT_ATOMS: atom_id res chain seq x y z
N MET A 1 20.91 15.53 -1.61
CA MET A 1 20.39 14.74 -0.48
C MET A 1 19.62 15.69 0.42
N PRO A 2 18.31 15.66 0.50
CA PRO A 2 17.62 16.42 1.53
C PRO A 2 17.83 15.67 2.86
N LEU A 3 18.42 16.36 3.80
CA LEU A 3 18.45 16.03 5.21
C LEU A 3 17.00 15.97 5.70
N PHE A 4 16.47 14.77 5.89
CA PHE A 4 15.32 14.59 6.74
C PHE A 4 15.77 14.93 8.16
N SER A 5 15.51 16.16 8.57
CA SER A 5 15.57 16.54 9.98
C SER A 5 14.68 15.58 10.74
N LEU A 6 15.08 15.25 11.96
CA LEU A 6 14.34 14.46 12.95
C LEU A 6 13.01 15.13 13.30
N THR A 7 12.11 15.24 12.34
CA THR A 7 10.70 15.49 12.62
C THR A 7 10.21 14.31 13.43
N SER A 8 9.78 14.59 14.62
CA SER A 8 9.23 13.63 15.56
C SER A 8 8.13 12.83 14.87
N CYS A 9 7.96 11.56 15.23
CA CYS A 9 6.80 10.77 14.80
C CYS A 9 5.48 11.51 15.05
N TYR A 10 5.48 12.41 16.02
CA TYR A 10 4.38 13.27 16.38
C TYR A 10 4.10 14.35 15.32
N ASP A 11 5.14 14.96 14.75
CA ASP A 11 4.98 15.99 13.70
C ASP A 11 4.47 15.36 12.41
N TYR A 12 4.98 14.17 12.04
CA TYR A 12 4.47 13.40 10.90
C TYR A 12 3.00 12.99 11.09
N LEU A 13 2.63 12.57 12.31
CA LEU A 13 1.24 12.23 12.64
C LEU A 13 0.35 13.46 12.62
N SER A 14 0.82 14.62 13.12
CA SER A 14 0.08 15.88 13.08
C SER A 14 -0.13 16.35 11.65
N GLU A 15 0.86 16.22 10.78
CA GLU A 15 0.75 16.52 9.35
C GLU A 15 -0.26 15.60 8.65
N ILE A 16 -0.19 14.28 8.88
CA ILE A 16 -1.17 13.32 8.38
C ILE A 16 -2.59 13.61 8.92
N ILE A 17 -2.72 14.09 10.16
CA ILE A 17 -4.03 14.36 10.76
C ILE A 17 -4.59 15.71 10.28
N SER A 18 -3.75 16.67 9.95
CA SER A 18 -4.14 18.03 9.58
C SER A 18 -4.43 18.25 8.09
N GLU A 19 -3.86 17.44 7.19
CA GLU A 19 -4.15 17.57 5.76
C GLU A 19 -5.63 17.21 5.47
N LYS A 20 -6.44 18.23 5.20
CA LYS A 20 -7.79 18.07 4.66
C LYS A 20 -7.69 17.51 3.24
N THR A 21 -8.33 16.38 3.00
CA THR A 21 -8.55 15.88 1.64
C THR A 21 -9.43 16.90 0.91
N VAL A 22 -8.86 17.57 -0.09
CA VAL A 22 -9.65 18.42 -0.98
C VAL A 22 -10.36 17.51 -1.97
N PRO A 23 -11.71 17.50 -2.02
CA PRO A 23 -12.43 16.77 -3.04
C PRO A 23 -12.14 17.40 -4.40
N THR A 24 -11.59 16.64 -5.32
CA THR A 24 -11.48 17.05 -6.72
C THR A 24 -12.70 16.49 -7.46
N ASP A 25 -13.80 17.26 -7.44
CA ASP A 25 -15.03 16.89 -8.14
C ASP A 25 -14.82 16.93 -9.65
N GLY A 26 -15.11 15.82 -10.28
CA GLY A 26 -15.74 15.76 -11.57
C GLY A 26 -14.90 15.58 -12.81
N LEU A 27 -13.69 16.04 -12.95
CA LEU A 27 -12.91 15.86 -14.17
C LEU A 27 -11.73 14.91 -13.94
N ASN A 28 -11.70 13.84 -14.74
CA ASN A 28 -10.56 12.94 -14.75
C ASN A 28 -9.31 13.66 -15.29
N PRO A 29 -8.31 14.03 -14.46
CA PRO A 29 -7.12 14.71 -14.92
C PRO A 29 -6.19 13.78 -15.72
N ILE A 30 -6.41 12.46 -15.66
CA ILE A 30 -5.60 11.44 -16.34
C ILE A 30 -6.24 11.11 -17.71
N LYS A 31 -6.39 12.12 -18.55
CA LYS A 31 -7.14 12.06 -19.83
C LYS A 31 -6.65 11.01 -20.85
N LYS A 32 -5.49 10.41 -20.66
CA LYS A 32 -4.89 9.47 -21.63
C LYS A 32 -5.19 8.00 -21.38
N LEU A 33 -5.80 7.65 -20.23
CA LEU A 33 -6.07 6.28 -19.85
C LEU A 33 -7.56 5.96 -19.89
N PRO A 34 -7.95 4.73 -20.27
CA PRO A 34 -9.35 4.31 -20.23
C PRO A 34 -9.84 4.26 -18.78
N ILE A 35 -11.11 4.68 -18.61
CA ILE A 35 -11.79 4.60 -17.30
C ILE A 35 -12.14 3.16 -17.01
N PHE A 36 -11.79 2.68 -15.81
CA PHE A 36 -12.15 1.35 -15.35
C PHE A 36 -13.61 1.24 -14.97
N SER A 37 -14.24 0.16 -15.39
CA SER A 37 -15.65 -0.16 -15.12
C SER A 37 -15.82 -1.66 -14.88
N LYS A 38 -17.01 -2.09 -14.47
CA LYS A 38 -17.34 -3.52 -14.30
C LYS A 38 -17.12 -4.37 -15.57
N ASN A 39 -17.23 -3.73 -16.74
CA ASN A 39 -17.06 -4.40 -18.04
C ASN A 39 -15.61 -4.28 -18.59
N SER A 40 -14.70 -3.66 -17.85
CA SER A 40 -13.32 -3.54 -18.28
C SER A 40 -12.62 -4.88 -18.29
N ARG A 41 -11.76 -5.07 -19.30
CA ARG A 41 -10.95 -6.28 -19.40
C ARG A 41 -9.93 -6.32 -18.29
N ILE A 42 -9.91 -7.40 -17.52
CA ILE A 42 -8.95 -7.63 -16.45
C ILE A 42 -7.87 -8.56 -17.00
N LYS A 43 -6.76 -7.96 -17.39
CA LYS A 43 -5.55 -8.67 -17.90
C LYS A 43 -4.32 -7.96 -17.35
N GLN A 44 -3.32 -8.74 -16.95
CA GLN A 44 -2.01 -8.25 -16.51
C GLN A 44 -1.41 -7.26 -17.52
N GLY A 45 -0.80 -6.19 -16.99
CA GLY A 45 -0.16 -5.12 -17.76
C GLY A 45 -1.13 -4.06 -18.31
N LEU A 46 -2.46 -4.31 -18.27
CA LEU A 46 -3.41 -3.27 -18.69
C LEU A 46 -3.49 -2.15 -17.64
N THR A 47 -3.47 -0.91 -18.14
CA THR A 47 -3.52 0.29 -17.30
C THR A 47 -4.85 1.02 -17.48
N TYR A 48 -5.42 1.42 -16.36
CA TYR A 48 -6.69 2.14 -16.29
C TYR A 48 -6.62 3.31 -15.32
N THR A 49 -7.67 4.13 -15.34
CA THR A 49 -7.94 5.12 -14.31
C THR A 49 -9.31 4.87 -13.69
N THR A 50 -9.44 5.17 -12.40
CA THR A 50 -10.72 5.12 -11.67
C THR A 50 -10.78 6.14 -10.55
N PHE A 51 -11.99 6.46 -10.09
CA PHE A 51 -12.22 7.34 -8.94
C PHE A 51 -12.37 6.51 -7.68
N ILE A 52 -11.59 6.80 -6.63
CA ILE A 52 -11.59 6.05 -5.39
C ILE A 52 -12.68 6.56 -4.45
N LYS A 53 -13.53 5.64 -4.00
CA LYS A 53 -14.68 5.95 -3.15
C LYS A 53 -14.41 5.65 -1.68
N SER A 54 -13.63 4.60 -1.36
CA SER A 54 -13.34 4.24 0.02
C SER A 54 -12.00 3.49 0.15
N VAL A 55 -11.41 3.59 1.33
CA VAL A 55 -10.20 2.88 1.73
C VAL A 55 -10.57 1.98 2.89
N TYR A 56 -10.30 0.68 2.80
CA TYR A 56 -10.62 -0.29 3.84
C TYR A 56 -9.53 -0.31 4.92
N ASP A 57 -8.28 -0.48 4.50
CA ASP A 57 -7.07 -0.47 5.33
C ASP A 57 -5.91 0.21 4.58
N GLY A 58 -4.67 -0.03 5.00
CA GLY A 58 -3.49 0.63 4.39
C GLY A 58 -3.10 0.12 3.00
N ASP A 59 -3.72 -0.94 2.49
CA ASP A 59 -3.37 -1.54 1.18
C ASP A 59 -4.57 -2.10 0.40
N THR A 60 -5.79 -1.90 0.91
CA THR A 60 -7.06 -2.32 0.27
C THR A 60 -8.02 -1.15 0.15
N PHE A 61 -8.58 -0.95 -1.04
CA PHE A 61 -9.50 0.15 -1.34
C PHE A 61 -10.57 -0.26 -2.34
N THR A 62 -11.56 0.60 -2.52
CA THR A 62 -12.72 0.36 -3.41
C THR A 62 -12.97 1.58 -4.28
N ASP A 63 -13.24 1.36 -5.56
CA ASP A 63 -13.60 2.42 -6.50
C ASP A 63 -15.08 2.81 -6.43
N LYS A 64 -15.47 3.79 -7.23
CA LYS A 64 -16.87 4.24 -7.36
C LYS A 64 -17.84 3.17 -7.85
N ASN A 65 -17.35 2.12 -8.48
CA ASN A 65 -18.16 1.00 -9.00
C ASN A 65 -18.31 -0.15 -7.98
N GLY A 66 -17.70 -0.02 -6.79
CA GLY A 66 -17.68 -1.04 -5.75
C GLY A 66 -16.66 -2.16 -5.99
N ILE A 67 -15.71 -1.96 -6.91
CA ILE A 67 -14.69 -2.94 -7.22
C ILE A 67 -13.55 -2.80 -6.20
N ARG A 68 -13.12 -3.94 -5.62
CA ARG A 68 -12.08 -3.98 -4.59
C ARG A 68 -10.71 -4.22 -5.19
N PHE A 69 -9.74 -3.48 -4.69
CA PHE A 69 -8.36 -3.52 -5.12
C PHE A 69 -7.42 -3.80 -3.95
N ARG A 70 -6.30 -4.45 -4.25
CA ARG A 70 -5.19 -4.71 -3.32
C ARG A 70 -3.91 -4.16 -3.91
N ILE A 71 -3.14 -3.41 -3.15
CA ILE A 71 -1.86 -2.88 -3.60
C ILE A 71 -0.83 -4.02 -3.69
N PHE A 72 -0.19 -4.15 -4.85
CA PHE A 72 0.79 -5.20 -5.16
C PHE A 72 2.06 -5.08 -4.31
N GLY A 73 2.56 -6.22 -3.85
CA GLY A 73 3.91 -6.37 -3.29
C GLY A 73 4.11 -5.76 -1.90
N ILE A 74 3.06 -5.23 -1.26
CA ILE A 74 3.13 -4.67 0.08
C ILE A 74 2.09 -5.28 1.01
N ASP A 75 2.32 -5.13 2.31
CA ASP A 75 1.42 -5.54 3.38
C ASP A 75 1.44 -4.51 4.50
N THR A 76 0.27 -4.05 4.92
CA THR A 76 0.11 -3.11 6.03
C THR A 76 -0.41 -3.83 7.27
N PRO A 77 -0.21 -3.29 8.49
CA PRO A 77 -0.80 -3.88 9.67
C PRO A 77 -2.33 -3.91 9.60
N GLU A 78 -2.90 -4.99 10.07
CA GLU A 78 -4.34 -5.17 10.09
C GLU A 78 -5.04 -4.24 11.09
N LEU A 79 -6.27 -3.86 10.80
CA LEU A 79 -7.11 -3.10 11.71
C LEU A 79 -7.77 -4.01 12.75
N GLU A 80 -8.02 -5.26 12.37
CA GLU A 80 -8.63 -6.27 13.23
C GLU A 80 -8.03 -7.64 12.96
N LEU A 81 -7.99 -8.49 13.94
CA LEU A 81 -7.60 -9.88 13.78
C LEU A 81 -8.81 -10.72 13.41
N SER A 82 -8.72 -11.45 12.31
CA SER A 82 -9.72 -12.46 11.94
C SER A 82 -9.74 -13.65 12.89
N ARG A 83 -8.60 -13.91 13.56
CA ARG A 83 -8.45 -14.99 14.58
C ARG A 83 -7.45 -14.56 15.65
N PRO A 84 -7.66 -14.97 16.92
CA PRO A 84 -6.70 -14.70 17.99
C PRO A 84 -5.30 -15.20 17.63
N ASN A 85 -4.29 -14.36 17.81
CA ASN A 85 -2.90 -14.72 17.64
C ASN A 85 -2.07 -14.14 18.79
N ARG A 86 -1.54 -15.04 19.66
CA ARG A 86 -0.76 -14.65 20.84
C ARG A 86 0.59 -13.99 20.52
N LEU A 87 1.06 -14.10 19.29
CA LEU A 87 2.30 -13.45 18.85
C LEU A 87 2.10 -11.97 18.51
N ILE A 88 0.85 -11.53 18.34
CA ILE A 88 0.53 -10.18 17.91
C ILE A 88 0.23 -9.27 19.10
N ASN A 89 0.91 -8.14 19.17
CA ASN A 89 0.50 -7.01 19.99
C ASN A 89 -0.63 -6.26 19.26
N VAL A 90 -1.88 -6.58 19.59
CA VAL A 90 -3.06 -6.04 18.91
C VAL A 90 -3.13 -4.51 18.98
N LYS A 91 -2.72 -3.90 20.10
CA LYS A 91 -2.73 -2.44 20.26
C LYS A 91 -1.76 -1.77 19.28
N THR A 92 -0.53 -2.25 19.22
CA THR A 92 0.51 -1.74 18.30
C THR A 92 0.13 -1.99 16.84
N MET A 93 -0.37 -3.18 16.52
CA MET A 93 -0.86 -3.52 15.18
C MET A 93 -1.96 -2.55 14.72
N LYS A 94 -3.03 -2.37 15.51
CA LYS A 94 -4.13 -1.46 15.18
C LYS A 94 -3.67 -0.01 15.03
N PHE A 95 -2.78 0.46 15.89
CA PHE A 95 -2.22 1.80 15.82
C PHE A 95 -1.54 2.04 14.47
N HIS A 96 -0.62 1.19 14.06
CA HIS A 96 0.07 1.31 12.77
C HIS A 96 -0.87 1.08 11.58
N GLY A 97 -1.84 0.17 11.69
CA GLY A 97 -2.86 -0.05 10.67
C GLY A 97 -3.72 1.19 10.41
N LEU A 98 -4.13 1.88 11.48
CA LEU A 98 -4.90 3.13 11.36
C LEU A 98 -4.09 4.25 10.70
N ILE A 99 -2.79 4.37 11.02
CA ILE A 99 -1.91 5.34 10.38
C ILE A 99 -1.74 5.03 8.90
N ALA A 100 -1.48 3.76 8.56
CA ALA A 100 -1.34 3.32 7.17
C ALA A 100 -2.62 3.59 6.36
N LYS A 101 -3.78 3.25 6.92
CA LYS A 101 -5.09 3.57 6.32
C LYS A 101 -5.25 5.07 6.08
N LYS A 102 -5.03 5.88 7.12
CA LYS A 102 -5.18 7.34 7.03
C LYS A 102 -4.25 7.95 5.98
N ARG A 103 -3.02 7.45 5.88
CA ARG A 103 -2.10 7.87 4.83
C ARG A 103 -2.56 7.48 3.44
N LEU A 104 -3.04 6.27 3.25
CA LEU A 104 -3.60 5.86 1.97
C LEU A 104 -4.82 6.71 1.60
N GLU A 105 -5.71 7.00 2.55
CA GLU A 105 -6.85 7.91 2.34
C GLU A 105 -6.39 9.28 1.81
N GLN A 106 -5.38 9.89 2.39
CA GLN A 106 -4.83 11.16 1.91
C GLN A 106 -4.28 11.09 0.49
N LEU A 107 -3.71 9.95 0.13
CA LEU A 107 -3.08 9.77 -1.18
C LEU A 107 -4.09 9.51 -2.30
N ILE A 108 -5.22 8.84 -2.00
CA ILE A 108 -6.11 8.34 -3.06
C ILE A 108 -7.60 8.59 -2.85
N LEU A 109 -8.08 8.83 -1.60
CA LEU A 109 -9.51 8.95 -1.33
C LEU A 109 -10.10 10.18 -2.03
N ASN A 110 -11.27 9.98 -2.68
CA ASN A 110 -11.96 11.01 -3.48
C ASN A 110 -11.08 11.61 -4.58
N ARG A 111 -10.17 10.81 -5.15
CA ARG A 111 -9.28 11.20 -6.24
C ARG A 111 -9.38 10.24 -7.41
N TRP A 112 -9.06 10.74 -8.59
CA TRP A 112 -8.75 9.93 -9.74
C TRP A 112 -7.32 9.39 -9.60
N ILE A 113 -7.16 8.11 -9.79
CA ILE A 113 -5.86 7.44 -9.77
C ILE A 113 -5.67 6.63 -11.04
N SER A 114 -4.43 6.36 -11.40
CA SER A 114 -4.10 5.37 -12.42
C SER A 114 -3.54 4.11 -11.78
N PHE A 115 -3.79 2.97 -12.41
CA PHE A 115 -3.26 1.70 -11.95
C PHE A 115 -3.01 0.73 -13.10
N GLU A 116 -2.01 -0.13 -12.91
CA GLU A 116 -1.73 -1.27 -13.77
C GLU A 116 -2.21 -2.54 -13.08
N ILE A 117 -2.92 -3.39 -13.81
CA ILE A 117 -3.39 -4.69 -13.32
C ILE A 117 -2.23 -5.67 -13.27
N VAL A 118 -1.98 -6.26 -12.11
CA VAL A 118 -1.04 -7.35 -11.89
C VAL A 118 -1.74 -8.71 -11.97
N GLY A 119 -2.95 -8.80 -11.42
CA GLY A 119 -3.74 -10.03 -11.38
C GLY A 119 -4.90 -9.95 -10.41
N HIS A 120 -5.31 -11.11 -9.89
CA HIS A 120 -6.31 -11.25 -8.84
C HIS A 120 -5.77 -12.05 -7.67
N ASP A 121 -6.32 -11.81 -6.50
CA ASP A 121 -6.08 -12.67 -5.35
C ASP A 121 -7.25 -13.67 -5.13
N PRO A 122 -7.10 -14.62 -4.20
CA PRO A 122 -8.16 -15.59 -3.87
C PRO A 122 -9.44 -14.96 -3.27
N TYR A 123 -9.42 -13.69 -2.91
CA TYR A 123 -10.55 -12.93 -2.34
C TYR A 123 -11.23 -12.03 -3.38
N GLU A 124 -10.97 -12.30 -4.67
CA GLU A 124 -11.53 -11.55 -5.81
C GLU A 124 -11.14 -10.06 -5.85
N ARG A 125 -10.07 -9.67 -5.16
CA ARG A 125 -9.54 -8.31 -5.28
C ARG A 125 -8.62 -8.23 -6.49
N ILE A 126 -8.68 -7.11 -7.20
CA ILE A 126 -7.75 -6.83 -8.30
C ILE A 126 -6.43 -6.35 -7.69
N ILE A 127 -5.34 -7.08 -7.95
CA ILE A 127 -4.00 -6.69 -7.51
C ILE A 127 -3.45 -5.66 -8.49
N VAL A 128 -2.96 -4.53 -7.97
CA VAL A 128 -2.56 -3.39 -8.80
C VAL A 128 -1.25 -2.74 -8.38
N VAL A 129 -0.53 -2.21 -9.36
CA VAL A 129 0.48 -1.15 -9.16
C VAL A 129 -0.24 0.18 -9.26
N LEU A 130 -0.20 0.98 -8.21
CA LEU A 130 -1.01 2.17 -8.04
C LEU A 130 -0.17 3.44 -8.21
N LYS A 131 -0.67 4.40 -8.99
CA LYS A 131 -0.04 5.72 -9.18
C LYS A 131 -1.04 6.83 -8.89
N ASN A 132 -0.57 7.87 -8.21
CA ASN A 132 -1.36 9.09 -8.03
C ASN A 132 -1.28 10.01 -9.26
N GLU A 133 -1.93 11.16 -9.18
CA GLU A 133 -1.97 12.18 -10.24
C GLU A 133 -0.59 12.74 -10.61
N LYS A 134 0.38 12.68 -9.68
CA LYS A 134 1.78 13.08 -9.89
C LYS A 134 2.64 11.96 -10.44
N SER A 135 2.04 10.82 -10.81
CA SER A 135 2.74 9.60 -11.26
C SER A 135 3.65 8.97 -10.20
N GLU A 136 3.49 9.31 -8.92
CA GLU A 136 4.19 8.64 -7.84
C GLU A 136 3.61 7.23 -7.63
N ILE A 137 4.49 6.24 -7.50
CA ILE A 137 4.09 4.85 -7.24
C ILE A 137 3.77 4.71 -5.74
N ILE A 138 2.48 4.55 -5.42
CA ILE A 138 1.98 4.49 -4.05
C ILE A 138 2.52 3.25 -3.31
N ASN A 139 2.71 2.13 -4.01
CA ASN A 139 3.34 0.93 -3.47
C ASN A 139 4.70 1.25 -2.80
N ILE A 140 5.57 1.99 -3.49
CA ILE A 140 6.89 2.39 -3.00
C ILE A 140 6.75 3.42 -1.88
N LYS A 141 5.83 4.38 -2.04
CA LYS A 141 5.62 5.46 -1.09
C LYS A 141 5.22 4.94 0.29
N MET A 142 4.25 4.02 0.37
CA MET A 142 3.80 3.42 1.63
C MET A 142 4.94 2.70 2.36
N VAL A 143 5.82 2.01 1.63
CA VAL A 143 6.98 1.32 2.22
C VAL A 143 8.07 2.31 2.63
N SER A 144 8.37 3.32 1.82
CA SER A 144 9.39 4.33 2.14
C SER A 144 9.05 5.17 3.37
N GLU A 145 7.76 5.39 3.60
CA GLU A 145 7.23 6.06 4.78
C GLU A 145 7.09 5.11 6.01
N GLY A 146 7.57 3.85 5.90
CA GLY A 146 7.54 2.87 6.98
C GLY A 146 6.15 2.45 7.42
N LEU A 147 5.15 2.52 6.52
CA LEU A 147 3.74 2.20 6.79
C LEU A 147 3.34 0.81 6.31
N ALA A 148 4.16 0.21 5.46
CA ALA A 148 3.98 -1.12 4.92
C ALA A 148 5.32 -1.87 4.87
N ILE A 149 5.26 -3.20 4.79
CA ILE A 149 6.40 -4.05 4.50
C ILE A 149 6.26 -4.66 3.10
N HIS A 150 7.38 -5.02 2.48
CA HIS A 150 7.36 -5.85 1.28
C HIS A 150 6.85 -7.25 1.62
N ARG A 151 5.83 -7.72 0.90
CA ARG A 151 5.26 -9.06 1.07
C ARG A 151 4.47 -9.48 -0.18
N TYR A 152 4.26 -10.77 -0.34
CA TYR A 152 3.44 -11.36 -1.41
C TYR A 152 3.90 -11.02 -2.84
N ALA A 153 5.20 -10.79 -3.04
CA ALA A 153 5.81 -10.64 -4.35
C ALA A 153 7.28 -11.07 -4.31
N GLN A 154 7.71 -11.85 -5.30
CA GLN A 154 9.12 -12.23 -5.48
C GLN A 154 9.35 -12.63 -6.94
N TYR A 155 10.61 -12.58 -7.39
CA TYR A 155 10.99 -12.93 -8.77
C TYR A 155 12.13 -13.97 -8.83
N GLN A 156 12.63 -14.43 -7.67
CA GLN A 156 13.83 -15.29 -7.61
C GLN A 156 13.51 -16.77 -7.81
N ASN A 157 12.35 -17.21 -7.36
CA ASN A 157 12.03 -18.64 -7.36
C ASN A 157 10.67 -18.95 -8.00
N PRO A 158 10.64 -19.46 -9.23
CA PRO A 158 9.40 -19.79 -9.95
C PRO A 158 8.57 -20.91 -9.29
N LYS A 159 9.16 -21.70 -8.40
CA LYS A 159 8.45 -22.77 -7.68
C LYS A 159 7.72 -22.30 -6.42
N LYS A 160 7.96 -21.04 -6.01
CA LYS A 160 7.27 -20.44 -4.85
C LYS A 160 6.08 -19.61 -5.30
N THR A 161 5.11 -19.49 -4.40
CA THR A 161 3.97 -18.58 -4.58
C THR A 161 4.43 -17.13 -4.74
N TYR A 162 3.57 -16.31 -5.33
CA TYR A 162 3.83 -14.88 -5.55
C TYR A 162 5.04 -14.61 -6.46
N TYR A 163 5.26 -15.46 -7.47
CA TYR A 163 6.32 -15.30 -8.46
C TYR A 163 5.89 -14.34 -9.57
N TYR A 164 6.57 -13.20 -9.66
CA TYR A 164 6.27 -12.11 -10.60
C TYR A 164 7.56 -11.56 -11.22
N PRO A 165 8.20 -12.30 -12.14
CA PRO A 165 9.50 -11.92 -12.72
C PRO A 165 9.42 -10.64 -13.54
N GLU A 166 8.29 -10.34 -14.16
CA GLU A 166 8.03 -9.13 -14.94
C GLU A 166 8.00 -7.87 -14.10
N TYR A 167 7.74 -7.98 -12.79
CA TYR A 167 7.75 -6.87 -11.83
C TYR A 167 9.05 -6.77 -11.04
N LYS A 168 10.14 -7.41 -11.50
CA LYS A 168 11.45 -7.39 -10.83
C LYS A 168 11.90 -5.97 -10.46
N SER A 169 11.87 -5.04 -11.41
CA SER A 169 12.30 -3.66 -11.18
C SER A 169 11.50 -2.97 -10.08
N LEU A 170 10.19 -3.17 -10.03
CA LEU A 170 9.33 -2.60 -8.99
C LEU A 170 9.60 -3.25 -7.63
N ILE A 171 9.75 -4.58 -7.60
CA ILE A 171 10.06 -5.32 -6.36
C ILE A 171 11.41 -4.85 -5.79
N ASP A 172 12.43 -4.67 -6.62
CA ASP A 172 13.74 -4.15 -6.20
C ASP A 172 13.63 -2.73 -5.61
N GLN A 173 12.79 -1.85 -6.20
CA GLN A 173 12.53 -0.52 -5.67
C GLN A 173 11.82 -0.55 -4.33
N ILE A 174 10.81 -1.43 -4.16
CA ILE A 174 10.10 -1.64 -2.89
C ILE A 174 11.07 -2.14 -1.81
N LEU A 175 11.92 -3.13 -2.13
CA LEU A 175 12.94 -3.64 -1.22
C LEU A 175 13.94 -2.57 -0.80
N LYS A 176 14.42 -1.75 -1.74
CA LYS A 176 15.31 -0.62 -1.45
C LYS A 176 14.66 0.42 -0.55
N ALA A 177 13.40 0.75 -0.80
CA ALA A 177 12.63 1.65 0.05
C ALA A 177 12.47 1.09 1.47
N GLN A 178 12.19 -0.20 1.60
CA GLN A 178 12.11 -0.89 2.88
C GLN A 178 13.43 -0.83 3.66
N GLU A 179 14.56 -1.11 3.03
CA GLU A 179 15.87 -1.05 3.69
C GLU A 179 16.21 0.38 4.16
N SER A 180 15.81 1.41 3.40
CA SER A 180 15.95 2.80 3.81
C SER A 180 15.09 3.13 5.03
N ALA A 181 13.83 2.71 5.04
CA ALA A 181 12.90 2.90 6.16
C ALA A 181 13.38 2.17 7.44
N LYS A 182 13.92 0.95 7.29
CA LYS A 182 14.55 0.20 8.40
C LYS A 182 15.73 0.95 9.01
N LYS A 183 16.64 1.46 8.18
CA LYS A 183 17.83 2.20 8.64
C LYS A 183 17.45 3.46 9.41
N SER A 184 16.42 4.16 8.99
CA SER A 184 15.91 5.35 9.68
C SER A 184 15.10 5.04 10.94
N LYS A 185 14.79 3.77 11.20
CA LYS A 185 13.91 3.33 12.30
C LYS A 185 12.61 4.13 12.34
N PHE A 186 11.98 4.33 11.17
CA PHE A 186 10.80 5.17 11.07
C PHE A 186 9.52 4.33 11.13
N MET A 187 8.47 4.84 11.79
CA MET A 187 7.14 4.23 11.93
C MET A 187 7.21 2.75 12.38
N LEU A 188 6.76 1.80 11.54
CA LEU A 188 6.80 0.35 11.81
C LEU A 188 8.16 -0.15 12.31
N TRP A 189 9.24 0.45 11.82
CA TRP A 189 10.61 0.00 12.10
C TRP A 189 11.16 0.46 13.45
N LYS A 190 10.36 1.18 14.25
CA LYS A 190 10.61 1.40 15.69
C LYS A 190 10.19 0.20 16.53
N GLU A 191 9.31 -0.64 15.99
CA GLU A 191 8.69 -1.74 16.69
C GLU A 191 9.35 -3.09 16.33
N ASP A 192 9.06 -4.12 17.13
CA ASP A 192 9.33 -5.50 16.72
C ASP A 192 8.28 -5.94 15.70
N ILE A 193 8.64 -5.92 14.42
CA ILE A 193 7.79 -6.29 13.30
C ILE A 193 7.13 -7.66 13.50
N SER A 194 7.79 -8.59 14.17
CA SER A 194 7.24 -9.92 14.44
C SER A 194 5.97 -9.85 15.31
N THR A 195 5.87 -8.87 16.19
CA THR A 195 4.68 -8.67 17.06
C THR A 195 3.54 -7.91 16.38
N ILE A 196 3.81 -7.28 15.26
CA ILE A 196 2.77 -6.60 14.44
C ILE A 196 2.13 -7.59 13.46
N TYR A 197 2.96 -8.42 12.80
CA TYR A 197 2.52 -9.32 11.73
C TYR A 197 2.40 -10.79 12.17
N GLY A 198 2.65 -11.11 13.44
CA GLY A 198 2.59 -12.47 13.96
C GLY A 198 3.63 -13.40 13.34
N LEU A 199 4.78 -12.87 12.94
CA LEU A 199 5.84 -13.65 12.33
C LEU A 199 6.59 -14.44 13.39
N LYS A 200 6.82 -15.74 13.16
CA LYS A 200 7.70 -16.53 14.03
C LYS A 200 9.12 -15.98 13.91
N LYS A 201 9.76 -15.64 15.05
CA LYS A 201 11.18 -15.32 15.06
C LYS A 201 11.95 -16.52 14.53
N LEU A 202 12.73 -16.34 13.49
CA LEU A 202 13.69 -17.35 13.07
C LEU A 202 14.61 -17.59 14.26
N LYS A 203 14.66 -18.83 14.77
CA LYS A 203 15.69 -19.20 15.74
C LYS A 203 17.04 -18.94 15.07
N LYS A 204 17.86 -18.09 15.70
CA LYS A 204 19.25 -17.87 15.31
C LYS A 204 20.04 -19.16 15.46
#